data_d40273a34c79391ead4acd7488d8edac
#
_entry.id   d40273a34c79391ead4acd7488d8edac
#
_cell.length_a   1.000
_cell.length_b   1.000
_cell.length_c   1.000
_cell.angle_alpha   90.00
_cell.angle_beta   90.00
_cell.angle_gamma   90.00
#
_symmetry.space_group_name_H-M   'P 1'
#
loop_
_entity.id
_entity.type
_entity.pdbx_description
1 polymer ?
#
loop_
_entity_poly.entity_id
_entity_poly.type
_entity_poly.pdbx_seq_one_letter_code
_entity_poly.pdbx_strand_id
1 'polypeptide(L)'
;MMSAKLRKLIFAGTILYTILILYFLFLAFNRLEHATNYGYEFLLIPEYPPLTFPRLSFGWIYDFGNIAAFIPFGVFIPLLYRVSFKKFIFIFILIILVLETLQSLTFLGTFDVDDVISNTLGAAIGFSAYKVGFSSKVTLKKLMLSILSIGVFLIGIMVISETINFALKKRESPIQALNDVKEMTGNLPMIENLQSFTVAGKIIEPKMNVYTSKGKNSTKYIYMLGNKKDVTLYSYFGFSDNDDHKGEVTIIADGNVRAQYDGENFKTEVTLIIPFEKVNKITIIVSGNAKLWDVGFSEMKHWWE
;
A
#
# COMPACT_ATOMS: atom_id res chain seq x y z
N MET A 1 -43.54 7.22 23.45
CA MET A 1 -43.21 5.80 23.71
C MET A 1 -43.54 4.99 22.45
N MET A 2 -42.71 4.06 22.06
CA MET A 2 -42.94 3.13 20.96
C MET A 2 -44.03 2.13 21.36
N SER A 3 -44.97 1.82 20.42
CA SER A 3 -46.03 0.85 20.69
C SER A 3 -45.45 -0.56 20.93
N ALA A 4 -46.11 -1.35 21.77
CA ALA A 4 -45.65 -2.73 22.07
C ALA A 4 -45.56 -3.61 20.81
N LYS A 5 -46.47 -3.41 19.83
CA LYS A 5 -46.45 -4.11 18.53
C LYS A 5 -45.18 -3.74 17.73
N LEU A 6 -44.87 -2.43 17.63
CA LEU A 6 -43.68 -1.97 16.90
C LEU A 6 -42.37 -2.45 17.55
N ARG A 7 -42.31 -2.48 18.89
CA ARG A 7 -41.16 -3.01 19.62
C ARG A 7 -40.92 -4.51 19.33
N LYS A 8 -42.01 -5.30 19.31
CA LYS A 8 -41.91 -6.75 18.98
C LYS A 8 -41.45 -6.94 17.53
N LEU A 9 -41.94 -6.11 16.60
CA LEU A 9 -41.55 -6.19 15.19
C LEU A 9 -40.06 -5.84 14.98
N ILE A 10 -39.58 -4.76 15.62
CA ILE A 10 -38.17 -4.39 15.55
C ILE A 10 -37.29 -5.47 16.18
N PHE A 11 -37.72 -6.06 17.31
CA PHE A 11 -37.00 -7.15 17.96
C PHE A 11 -36.89 -8.39 17.05
N ALA A 12 -38.00 -8.82 16.45
CA ALA A 12 -38.01 -9.93 15.49
C ALA A 12 -37.14 -9.63 14.26
N GLY A 13 -37.26 -8.41 13.71
CA GLY A 13 -36.42 -7.96 12.62
C GLY A 13 -34.92 -7.94 12.96
N THR A 14 -34.58 -7.54 14.19
CA THR A 14 -33.18 -7.57 14.66
C THR A 14 -32.66 -9.00 14.73
N ILE A 15 -33.47 -9.96 15.22
CA ILE A 15 -33.07 -11.37 15.25
C ILE A 15 -32.84 -11.92 13.85
N LEU A 16 -33.79 -11.70 12.93
CA LEU A 16 -33.65 -12.15 11.54
C LEU A 16 -32.42 -11.54 10.88
N TYR A 17 -32.18 -10.27 11.13
CA TYR A 17 -31.00 -9.57 10.60
C TYR A 17 -29.70 -10.13 11.21
N THR A 18 -29.70 -10.42 12.50
CA THR A 18 -28.55 -11.08 13.15
C THR A 18 -28.24 -12.44 12.52
N ILE A 19 -29.28 -13.26 12.28
CA ILE A 19 -29.11 -14.56 11.60
C ILE A 19 -28.52 -14.36 10.20
N LEU A 20 -29.01 -13.39 9.45
CA LEU A 20 -28.51 -13.05 8.12
C LEU A 20 -27.02 -12.65 8.17
N ILE A 21 -26.64 -11.79 9.10
CA ILE A 21 -25.24 -11.38 9.26
C ILE A 21 -24.36 -12.56 9.65
N LEU A 22 -24.79 -13.42 10.59
CA LEU A 22 -24.05 -14.64 10.96
C LEU A 22 -23.91 -15.59 9.76
N TYR A 23 -24.93 -15.72 8.93
CA TYR A 23 -24.83 -16.47 7.68
C TYR A 23 -23.74 -15.92 6.77
N PHE A 24 -23.69 -14.60 6.55
CA PHE A 24 -22.66 -13.97 5.73
C PHE A 24 -21.26 -14.11 6.34
N LEU A 25 -21.15 -13.99 7.64
CA LEU A 25 -19.85 -14.12 8.34
C LEU A 25 -19.29 -15.54 8.28
N PHE A 26 -20.12 -16.57 8.40
CA PHE A 26 -19.63 -17.94 8.59
C PHE A 26 -19.88 -18.89 7.41
N LEU A 27 -20.92 -18.67 6.61
CA LEU A 27 -21.39 -19.65 5.62
C LEU A 27 -21.37 -19.14 4.17
N ALA A 28 -21.42 -17.83 3.96
CA ALA A 28 -21.42 -17.27 2.61
C ALA A 28 -20.03 -17.39 1.94
N PHE A 29 -20.00 -17.19 0.61
CA PHE A 29 -18.77 -17.17 -0.20
C PHE A 29 -17.99 -18.48 -0.21
N ASN A 30 -18.68 -19.63 -0.15
CA ASN A 30 -18.09 -20.99 -0.15
C ASN A 30 -17.05 -21.22 0.97
N ARG A 31 -17.19 -20.52 2.10
CA ARG A 31 -16.24 -20.63 3.22
C ARG A 31 -16.04 -22.06 3.72
N LEU A 32 -17.10 -22.89 3.68
CA LEU A 32 -17.02 -24.30 4.07
C LEU A 32 -16.12 -25.14 3.15
N GLU A 33 -16.11 -24.85 1.85
CA GLU A 33 -15.23 -25.56 0.89
C GLU A 33 -13.77 -25.11 1.02
N HIS A 34 -13.54 -23.86 1.41
CA HIS A 34 -12.20 -23.31 1.60
C HIS A 34 -11.62 -23.57 3.00
N ALA A 35 -12.43 -24.02 3.95
CA ALA A 35 -12.01 -24.25 5.35
C ALA A 35 -10.81 -25.20 5.48
N THR A 36 -10.60 -26.14 4.53
CA THR A 36 -9.46 -27.08 4.52
C THR A 36 -8.14 -26.41 4.11
N ASN A 37 -8.19 -25.23 3.52
CA ASN A 37 -7.02 -24.51 2.99
C ASN A 37 -6.53 -23.39 3.94
N TYR A 38 -7.29 -23.06 4.98
CA TYR A 38 -6.93 -22.04 5.96
C TYR A 38 -6.19 -22.65 7.16
N GLY A 39 -5.13 -21.97 7.59
CA GLY A 39 -4.56 -22.15 8.92
C GLY A 39 -5.15 -21.16 9.93
N TYR A 40 -4.69 -21.21 11.17
CA TYR A 40 -4.97 -20.14 12.13
C TYR A 40 -4.23 -18.87 11.69
N GLU A 41 -4.96 -17.85 11.32
CA GLU A 41 -4.39 -16.58 10.89
C GLU A 41 -5.01 -15.44 11.68
N PHE A 42 -4.14 -14.59 12.25
CA PHE A 42 -4.51 -13.44 13.06
C PHE A 42 -3.80 -12.19 12.52
N LEU A 43 -4.51 -11.35 11.80
CA LEU A 43 -4.06 -10.05 11.30
C LEU A 43 -4.34 -8.99 12.38
N LEU A 44 -3.34 -8.75 13.24
CA LEU A 44 -3.47 -7.87 14.40
C LEU A 44 -3.09 -6.42 14.13
N ILE A 45 -2.48 -6.15 12.98
CA ILE A 45 -2.05 -4.81 12.57
C ILE A 45 -2.91 -4.38 11.40
N PRO A 46 -3.59 -3.22 11.48
CA PRO A 46 -4.36 -2.71 10.35
C PRO A 46 -3.47 -2.53 9.12
N GLU A 47 -3.92 -3.05 7.98
CA GLU A 47 -3.18 -2.93 6.72
C GLU A 47 -3.67 -1.73 5.91
N TYR A 48 -4.97 -1.43 5.99
CA TYR A 48 -5.61 -0.43 5.16
C TYR A 48 -6.54 0.49 5.97
N PRO A 49 -6.70 1.75 5.54
CA PRO A 49 -7.74 2.61 6.08
C PRO A 49 -9.13 2.03 5.78
N PRO A 50 -10.09 2.15 6.71
CA PRO A 50 -11.34 1.36 6.72
C PRO A 50 -12.26 1.60 5.52
N LEU A 51 -12.18 2.71 4.82
CA LEU A 51 -13.02 3.01 3.65
C LEU A 51 -12.43 4.14 2.82
N THR A 52 -12.01 3.87 1.60
CA THR A 52 -11.53 4.87 0.63
C THR A 52 -12.68 5.42 -0.24
N PHE A 53 -12.40 6.42 -1.09
CA PHE A 53 -13.36 6.83 -2.10
C PHE A 53 -13.70 5.67 -3.05
N PRO A 54 -14.96 5.65 -3.60
CA PRO A 54 -15.41 4.55 -4.43
C PRO A 54 -14.50 4.28 -5.63
N ARG A 55 -13.98 3.04 -5.72
CA ARG A 55 -13.16 2.58 -6.84
C ARG A 55 -13.84 1.50 -7.67
N LEU A 56 -15.10 1.14 -7.32
CA LEU A 56 -15.90 0.08 -7.95
C LEU A 56 -15.13 -1.26 -8.11
N SER A 57 -14.21 -1.55 -7.18
CA SER A 57 -13.52 -2.83 -7.07
C SER A 57 -14.25 -3.75 -6.08
N PHE A 58 -14.02 -5.06 -6.20
CA PHE A 58 -14.58 -6.03 -5.26
C PHE A 58 -14.12 -5.73 -3.81
N GLY A 59 -12.85 -5.41 -3.60
CA GLY A 59 -12.31 -5.03 -2.29
C GLY A 59 -13.04 -3.83 -1.69
N TRP A 60 -13.28 -2.75 -2.49
CA TRP A 60 -14.01 -1.60 -2.00
C TRP A 60 -15.46 -1.93 -1.61
N ILE A 61 -16.14 -2.81 -2.38
CA ILE A 61 -17.50 -3.26 -2.05
C ILE A 61 -17.49 -4.07 -0.75
N TYR A 62 -16.45 -4.87 -0.52
CA TYR A 62 -16.26 -5.64 0.70
C TYR A 62 -16.09 -4.71 1.92
N ASP A 63 -15.17 -3.75 1.86
CA ASP A 63 -14.93 -2.77 2.93
C ASP A 63 -16.17 -1.96 3.25
N PHE A 64 -16.86 -1.46 2.21
CA PHE A 64 -18.13 -0.77 2.38
C PHE A 64 -19.20 -1.68 2.98
N GLY A 65 -19.25 -2.93 2.55
CA GLY A 65 -20.16 -3.96 3.06
C GLY A 65 -20.00 -4.20 4.55
N ASN A 66 -18.77 -4.31 5.04
CA ASN A 66 -18.46 -4.48 6.46
C ASN A 66 -18.98 -3.30 7.30
N ILE A 67 -18.79 -2.05 6.84
CA ILE A 67 -19.38 -0.89 7.52
C ILE A 67 -20.90 -0.90 7.43
N ALA A 68 -21.45 -1.04 6.22
CA ALA A 68 -22.88 -0.90 5.96
C ALA A 68 -23.71 -1.97 6.68
N ALA A 69 -23.22 -3.21 6.75
CA ALA A 69 -23.87 -4.33 7.42
C ALA A 69 -24.09 -4.12 8.92
N PHE A 70 -23.29 -3.28 9.57
CA PHE A 70 -23.43 -3.07 11.00
C PHE A 70 -24.12 -1.74 11.39
N ILE A 71 -24.42 -0.86 10.43
CA ILE A 71 -25.24 0.34 10.66
C ILE A 71 -26.60 0.00 11.29
N PRO A 72 -27.36 -1.01 10.83
CA PRO A 72 -28.65 -1.36 11.41
C PRO A 72 -28.59 -1.74 12.90
N PHE A 73 -27.53 -2.42 13.37
CA PHE A 73 -27.37 -2.73 14.79
C PHE A 73 -27.23 -1.46 15.63
N GLY A 74 -26.47 -0.46 15.13
CA GLY A 74 -26.35 0.84 15.77
C GLY A 74 -27.69 1.59 15.90
N VAL A 75 -28.66 1.31 15.03
CA VAL A 75 -30.02 1.87 15.11
C VAL A 75 -30.92 1.02 15.98
N PHE A 76 -30.99 -0.28 15.74
CA PHE A 76 -31.98 -1.19 16.34
C PHE A 76 -31.73 -1.45 17.82
N ILE A 77 -30.48 -1.67 18.22
CA ILE A 77 -30.17 -1.96 19.62
C ILE A 77 -30.57 -0.82 20.57
N PRO A 78 -30.19 0.46 20.31
CA PRO A 78 -30.60 1.56 21.19
C PRO A 78 -32.09 1.90 21.08
N LEU A 79 -32.77 1.53 19.98
CA LEU A 79 -34.25 1.59 19.90
C LEU A 79 -34.95 0.61 20.84
N LEU A 80 -34.38 -0.60 20.98
CA LEU A 80 -34.93 -1.67 21.84
C LEU A 80 -34.53 -1.49 23.29
N TYR A 81 -33.26 -1.08 23.52
CA TYR A 81 -32.65 -0.99 24.84
C TYR A 81 -32.06 0.40 25.03
N ARG A 82 -32.42 1.07 26.13
CA ARG A 82 -31.85 2.38 26.47
C ARG A 82 -30.39 2.18 26.93
N VAL A 83 -29.46 2.27 26.00
CA VAL A 83 -28.04 2.11 26.26
C VAL A 83 -27.27 3.38 25.91
N SER A 84 -26.24 3.72 26.68
CA SER A 84 -25.33 4.83 26.35
C SER A 84 -24.37 4.42 25.22
N PHE A 85 -23.89 5.41 24.45
CA PHE A 85 -22.97 5.17 23.34
C PHE A 85 -21.73 4.37 23.77
N LYS A 86 -21.07 4.81 24.86
CA LYS A 86 -19.85 4.14 25.34
C LYS A 86 -20.09 2.66 25.69
N LYS A 87 -21.20 2.39 26.41
CA LYS A 87 -21.56 1.00 26.80
C LYS A 87 -21.90 0.18 25.56
N PHE A 88 -22.64 0.75 24.61
CA PHE A 88 -23.00 0.06 23.36
C PHE A 88 -21.76 -0.32 22.56
N ILE A 89 -20.87 0.65 22.27
CA ILE A 89 -19.66 0.39 21.48
C ILE A 89 -18.73 -0.59 22.18
N PHE A 90 -18.53 -0.47 23.49
CA PHE A 90 -17.70 -1.43 24.24
C PHE A 90 -18.20 -2.88 24.12
N ILE A 91 -19.51 -3.08 24.35
CA ILE A 91 -20.11 -4.43 24.21
C ILE A 91 -20.05 -4.91 22.76
N PHE A 92 -20.29 -4.01 21.81
CA PHE A 92 -20.25 -4.33 20.39
C PHE A 92 -18.86 -4.79 19.94
N ILE A 93 -17.79 -4.08 20.33
CA ILE A 93 -16.41 -4.49 20.06
C ILE A 93 -16.13 -5.87 20.64
N LEU A 94 -16.53 -6.15 21.87
CA LEU A 94 -16.33 -7.48 22.48
C LEU A 94 -17.03 -8.58 21.68
N ILE A 95 -18.25 -8.33 21.20
CA ILE A 95 -18.99 -9.29 20.37
C ILE A 95 -18.27 -9.52 19.05
N ILE A 96 -17.83 -8.46 18.36
CA ILE A 96 -17.10 -8.61 17.09
C ILE A 96 -15.78 -9.34 17.30
N LEU A 97 -15.00 -9.02 18.32
CA LEU A 97 -13.76 -9.75 18.63
C LEU A 97 -14.00 -11.25 18.84
N VAL A 98 -15.10 -11.61 19.51
CA VAL A 98 -15.49 -13.03 19.67
C VAL A 98 -15.83 -13.65 18.31
N LEU A 99 -16.60 -12.95 17.47
CA LEU A 99 -16.99 -13.47 16.14
C LEU A 99 -15.77 -13.66 15.23
N GLU A 100 -14.87 -12.69 15.15
CA GLU A 100 -13.62 -12.78 14.39
C GLU A 100 -12.72 -13.93 14.90
N THR A 101 -12.61 -14.05 16.24
CA THR A 101 -11.87 -15.18 16.84
C THR A 101 -12.50 -16.52 16.45
N LEU A 102 -13.83 -16.63 16.48
CA LEU A 102 -14.53 -17.85 16.08
C LEU A 102 -14.32 -18.16 14.59
N GLN A 103 -14.30 -17.15 13.71
CA GLN A 103 -14.02 -17.34 12.29
C GLN A 103 -12.63 -17.97 12.08
N SER A 104 -11.59 -17.45 12.73
CA SER A 104 -10.25 -18.01 12.65
C SER A 104 -10.17 -19.43 13.26
N LEU A 105 -10.75 -19.65 14.44
CA LEU A 105 -10.71 -20.95 15.11
C LEU A 105 -11.51 -22.06 14.40
N THR A 106 -12.52 -21.67 13.63
CA THR A 106 -13.33 -22.63 12.84
C THR A 106 -12.85 -22.79 11.41
N PHE A 107 -11.75 -22.12 11.03
CA PHE A 107 -11.22 -22.07 9.65
C PHE A 107 -12.22 -21.55 8.61
N LEU A 108 -13.20 -20.76 9.04
CA LEU A 108 -14.20 -20.13 8.17
C LEU A 108 -13.80 -18.70 7.74
N GLY A 109 -12.62 -18.28 8.12
CA GLY A 109 -12.02 -16.99 7.81
C GLY A 109 -10.77 -16.75 8.64
N THR A 110 -10.21 -15.55 8.56
CA THR A 110 -9.07 -15.06 9.34
C THR A 110 -9.58 -14.09 10.41
N PHE A 111 -8.89 -13.98 11.54
CA PHE A 111 -9.11 -12.86 12.46
C PHE A 111 -8.49 -11.62 11.83
N ASP A 112 -9.29 -10.60 11.57
CA ASP A 112 -8.82 -9.35 10.95
C ASP A 112 -9.23 -8.14 11.79
N VAL A 113 -8.24 -7.38 12.24
CA VAL A 113 -8.49 -6.14 13.00
C VAL A 113 -9.15 -5.05 12.14
N ASP A 114 -8.95 -5.06 10.82
CA ASP A 114 -9.60 -4.12 9.90
C ASP A 114 -11.12 -4.38 9.85
N ASP A 115 -11.55 -5.64 9.90
CA ASP A 115 -12.96 -6.01 10.03
C ASP A 115 -13.53 -5.57 11.38
N VAL A 116 -12.78 -5.73 12.48
CA VAL A 116 -13.21 -5.22 13.81
C VAL A 116 -13.44 -3.70 13.77
N ILE A 117 -12.52 -2.96 13.14
CA ILE A 117 -12.62 -1.49 13.02
C ILE A 117 -13.83 -1.12 12.14
N SER A 118 -13.94 -1.69 10.95
CA SER A 118 -15.00 -1.40 9.97
C SER A 118 -16.39 -1.71 10.50
N ASN A 119 -16.58 -2.87 11.11
CA ASN A 119 -17.84 -3.28 11.72
C ASN A 119 -18.24 -2.36 12.88
N THR A 120 -17.26 -1.96 13.72
CA THR A 120 -17.49 -1.03 14.84
C THR A 120 -17.84 0.37 14.34
N LEU A 121 -17.18 0.86 13.29
CA LEU A 121 -17.52 2.13 12.66
C LEU A 121 -18.97 2.12 12.12
N GLY A 122 -19.40 1.04 11.47
CA GLY A 122 -20.78 0.87 11.03
C GLY A 122 -21.76 0.99 12.18
N ALA A 123 -21.53 0.28 13.28
CA ALA A 123 -22.36 0.36 14.48
C ALA A 123 -22.37 1.77 15.09
N ALA A 124 -21.23 2.48 15.13
CA ALA A 124 -21.12 3.84 15.64
C ALA A 124 -21.90 4.85 14.78
N ILE A 125 -21.83 4.73 13.45
CA ILE A 125 -22.61 5.53 12.50
C ILE A 125 -24.09 5.29 12.75
N GLY A 126 -24.53 4.04 12.85
CA GLY A 126 -25.92 3.67 13.12
C GLY A 126 -26.43 4.25 14.44
N PHE A 127 -25.61 4.21 15.51
CA PHE A 127 -25.98 4.82 16.80
C PHE A 127 -26.12 6.34 16.69
N SER A 128 -25.24 7.00 15.94
CA SER A 128 -25.32 8.45 15.69
C SER A 128 -26.59 8.80 14.91
N ALA A 129 -26.91 8.04 13.88
CA ALA A 129 -28.15 8.16 13.11
C ALA A 129 -29.39 7.93 13.99
N TYR A 130 -29.38 6.95 14.91
CA TYR A 130 -30.41 6.77 15.92
C TYR A 130 -30.60 8.02 16.78
N LYS A 131 -29.52 8.61 17.27
CA LYS A 131 -29.58 9.83 18.10
C LYS A 131 -30.24 11.00 17.34
N VAL A 132 -29.94 11.17 16.08
CA VAL A 132 -30.50 12.20 15.22
C VAL A 132 -31.99 11.95 14.92
N GLY A 133 -32.35 10.75 14.48
CA GLY A 133 -33.67 10.45 13.93
C GLY A 133 -34.69 9.90 14.93
N PHE A 134 -34.25 9.12 15.93
CA PHE A 134 -35.14 8.26 16.72
C PHE A 134 -35.13 8.55 18.21
N SER A 135 -34.29 9.46 18.73
CA SER A 135 -34.18 9.74 20.16
C SER A 135 -35.39 10.46 20.75
N SER A 136 -36.31 11.02 19.92
CA SER A 136 -37.52 11.71 20.30
C SER A 136 -38.68 11.28 19.38
N LYS A 137 -39.77 12.08 19.24
CA LYS A 137 -40.84 11.79 18.28
C LYS A 137 -40.25 11.69 16.88
N VAL A 138 -40.47 10.53 16.22
CA VAL A 138 -40.04 10.28 14.84
C VAL A 138 -40.92 11.13 13.90
N THR A 139 -40.26 11.93 13.07
CA THR A 139 -40.90 12.71 12.00
C THR A 139 -40.15 12.44 10.70
N LEU A 140 -40.81 12.67 9.55
CA LEU A 140 -40.16 12.49 8.24
C LEU A 140 -38.88 13.32 8.14
N LYS A 141 -38.89 14.57 8.61
CA LYS A 141 -37.70 15.44 8.67
C LYS A 141 -36.56 14.80 9.44
N LYS A 142 -36.82 14.20 10.61
CA LYS A 142 -35.80 13.52 11.42
C LYS A 142 -35.29 12.26 10.79
N LEU A 143 -36.17 11.51 10.10
CA LEU A 143 -35.75 10.33 9.36
C LEU A 143 -34.81 10.72 8.21
N MET A 144 -35.13 11.76 7.45
CA MET A 144 -34.24 12.30 6.41
C MET A 144 -32.88 12.78 6.99
N LEU A 145 -32.92 13.50 8.12
CA LEU A 145 -31.69 13.92 8.80
C LEU A 145 -30.84 12.73 9.28
N SER A 146 -31.50 11.64 9.72
CA SER A 146 -30.82 10.40 10.11
C SER A 146 -30.11 9.77 8.92
N ILE A 147 -30.78 9.66 7.77
CA ILE A 147 -30.17 9.15 6.53
C ILE A 147 -29.03 10.06 6.08
N LEU A 148 -29.26 11.38 6.08
CA LEU A 148 -28.21 12.35 5.73
C LEU A 148 -26.99 12.24 6.66
N SER A 149 -27.21 12.03 7.96
CA SER A 149 -26.09 11.85 8.92
C SER A 149 -25.26 10.62 8.62
N ILE A 150 -25.88 9.52 8.20
CA ILE A 150 -25.13 8.33 7.74
C ILE A 150 -24.21 8.69 6.56
N GLY A 151 -24.75 9.37 5.54
CA GLY A 151 -23.97 9.83 4.39
C GLY A 151 -22.79 10.74 4.78
N VAL A 152 -23.04 11.71 5.68
CA VAL A 152 -21.99 12.63 6.16
C VAL A 152 -20.89 11.87 6.91
N PHE A 153 -21.25 10.91 7.77
CA PHE A 153 -20.25 10.10 8.47
C PHE A 153 -19.44 9.21 7.52
N LEU A 154 -20.08 8.57 6.54
CA LEU A 154 -19.40 7.77 5.52
C LEU A 154 -18.41 8.62 4.71
N ILE A 155 -18.83 9.80 4.24
CA ILE A 155 -17.94 10.73 3.55
C ILE A 155 -16.80 11.15 4.47
N GLY A 156 -17.07 11.45 5.74
CA GLY A 156 -16.04 11.78 6.73
C GLY A 156 -14.99 10.70 6.87
N ILE A 157 -15.40 9.43 6.96
CA ILE A 157 -14.47 8.28 7.00
C ILE A 157 -13.65 8.21 5.72
N MET A 158 -14.28 8.33 4.55
CA MET A 158 -13.57 8.31 3.26
C MET A 158 -12.51 9.41 3.18
N VAL A 159 -12.83 10.63 3.59
CA VAL A 159 -11.86 11.75 3.61
C VAL A 159 -10.70 11.47 4.55
N ILE A 160 -10.97 10.95 5.75
CA ILE A 160 -9.92 10.59 6.73
C ILE A 160 -9.05 9.48 6.15
N SER A 161 -9.65 8.42 5.59
CA SER A 161 -8.94 7.30 4.99
C SER A 161 -8.04 7.72 3.84
N GLU A 162 -8.52 8.56 2.93
CA GLU A 162 -7.70 9.08 1.83
C GLU A 162 -6.58 10.01 2.33
N THR A 163 -6.83 10.77 3.39
CA THR A 163 -5.79 11.60 4.00
C THR A 163 -4.69 10.73 4.61
N ILE A 164 -5.05 9.65 5.30
CA ILE A 164 -4.09 8.68 5.84
C ILE A 164 -3.31 8.02 4.70
N ASN A 165 -3.99 7.54 3.65
CA ASN A 165 -3.35 6.96 2.48
C ASN A 165 -2.38 7.93 1.81
N PHE A 166 -2.79 9.20 1.64
CA PHE A 166 -1.93 10.22 1.07
C PHE A 166 -0.69 10.46 1.95
N ALA A 167 -0.89 10.52 3.26
CA ALA A 167 0.19 10.71 4.22
C ALA A 167 1.17 9.53 4.22
N LEU A 168 0.69 8.30 4.26
CA LEU A 168 1.52 7.09 4.35
C LEU A 168 2.13 6.67 2.99
N LYS A 169 1.62 7.19 1.88
CA LYS A 169 2.11 6.82 0.54
C LYS A 169 3.51 7.37 0.30
N LYS A 170 4.47 6.47 0.14
CA LYS A 170 5.77 6.83 -0.41
C LYS A 170 5.66 7.15 -1.91
N ARG A 171 6.47 8.09 -2.35
CA ARG A 171 6.59 8.50 -3.75
C ARG A 171 8.04 8.43 -4.17
N GLU A 172 8.25 8.06 -5.40
CA GLU A 172 9.57 8.07 -5.98
C GLU A 172 10.04 9.53 -6.14
N SER A 173 11.24 9.82 -5.59
CA SER A 173 11.89 11.12 -5.78
C SER A 173 12.35 11.25 -7.24
N PRO A 174 12.57 12.48 -7.74
CA PRO A 174 13.28 12.67 -9.00
C PRO A 174 14.61 11.92 -9.01
N ILE A 175 15.01 11.40 -10.16
CA ILE A 175 16.29 10.72 -10.33
C ILE A 175 17.41 11.74 -10.11
N GLN A 176 18.27 11.47 -9.14
CA GLN A 176 19.47 12.24 -8.84
C GLN A 176 20.67 11.53 -9.46
N ALA A 177 21.57 12.30 -10.12
CA ALA A 177 22.79 11.73 -10.68
C ALA A 177 23.67 11.13 -9.57
N LEU A 178 24.24 9.94 -9.80
CA LEU A 178 25.03 9.27 -8.78
C LEU A 178 26.31 10.04 -8.45
N ASN A 179 26.87 10.79 -9.41
CA ASN A 179 28.03 11.65 -9.23
C ASN A 179 27.80 12.90 -8.37
N ASP A 180 26.54 13.22 -8.03
CA ASP A 180 26.22 14.29 -7.06
C ASP A 180 26.47 13.82 -5.61
N VAL A 181 26.63 12.51 -5.43
CA VAL A 181 26.96 11.91 -4.13
C VAL A 181 28.48 11.89 -3.95
N LYS A 182 28.92 11.93 -2.69
CA LYS A 182 30.36 11.92 -2.35
C LYS A 182 31.05 10.69 -2.92
N GLU A 183 31.97 10.92 -3.84
CA GLU A 183 32.86 9.92 -4.41
C GLU A 183 34.09 9.73 -3.51
N MET A 184 34.61 8.51 -3.39
CA MET A 184 35.64 8.11 -2.43
C MET A 184 36.98 7.76 -3.05
N THR A 185 37.06 7.54 -4.36
CA THR A 185 38.30 7.09 -5.05
C THR A 185 39.05 8.21 -5.76
N GLY A 186 38.42 9.39 -5.92
CA GLY A 186 38.90 10.48 -6.76
C GLY A 186 38.68 10.25 -8.26
N ASN A 187 38.03 9.15 -8.66
CA ASN A 187 37.66 8.89 -10.04
C ASN A 187 36.26 9.48 -10.30
N LEU A 188 36.18 10.48 -11.17
CA LEU A 188 34.90 11.08 -11.57
C LEU A 188 34.49 10.56 -12.96
N PRO A 189 33.20 10.29 -13.22
CA PRO A 189 32.73 10.03 -14.57
C PRO A 189 32.85 11.28 -15.44
N MET A 190 32.62 11.16 -16.73
CA MET A 190 32.43 12.34 -17.58
C MET A 190 31.04 12.92 -17.29
N ILE A 191 30.97 14.22 -17.01
CA ILE A 191 29.73 14.94 -16.68
C ILE A 191 29.55 16.20 -17.54
N GLU A 192 30.65 16.68 -18.18
CA GLU A 192 30.64 17.83 -19.07
C GLU A 192 31.00 17.40 -20.47
N ASN A 193 30.52 18.14 -21.48
CA ASN A 193 30.79 17.89 -22.89
C ASN A 193 30.53 16.42 -23.29
N LEU A 194 29.43 15.87 -22.83
CA LEU A 194 29.01 14.50 -23.12
C LEU A 194 28.81 14.33 -24.62
N GLN A 195 29.68 13.58 -25.27
CA GLN A 195 29.60 13.31 -26.69
C GLN A 195 28.60 12.19 -26.95
N SER A 196 27.81 12.33 -28.02
CA SER A 196 26.98 11.24 -28.52
C SER A 196 27.84 10.11 -29.08
N PHE A 197 27.38 8.89 -29.00
CA PHE A 197 27.97 7.70 -29.58
C PHE A 197 26.88 6.75 -30.05
N THR A 198 27.23 5.76 -30.88
CA THR A 198 26.26 4.78 -31.36
C THR A 198 26.43 3.45 -30.65
N VAL A 199 25.31 2.79 -30.35
CA VAL A 199 25.25 1.43 -29.77
C VAL A 199 24.26 0.63 -30.61
N ALA A 200 24.72 -0.42 -31.27
CA ALA A 200 23.91 -1.26 -32.18
C ALA A 200 23.13 -0.41 -33.22
N GLY A 201 23.77 0.60 -33.81
CA GLY A 201 23.19 1.52 -34.80
C GLY A 201 22.28 2.63 -34.23
N LYS A 202 22.01 2.63 -32.93
CA LYS A 202 21.20 3.67 -32.27
C LYS A 202 22.10 4.77 -31.73
N ILE A 203 21.79 6.03 -32.02
CA ILE A 203 22.49 7.19 -31.46
C ILE A 203 22.09 7.35 -29.98
N ILE A 204 23.08 7.38 -29.11
CA ILE A 204 22.96 7.62 -27.67
C ILE A 204 23.45 9.03 -27.36
N GLU A 205 22.61 9.79 -26.68
CA GLU A 205 22.93 11.14 -26.15
C GLU A 205 22.84 11.11 -24.63
N PRO A 206 23.95 10.81 -23.91
CA PRO A 206 23.94 10.79 -22.45
C PRO A 206 23.56 12.15 -21.87
N LYS A 207 22.76 12.15 -20.79
CA LYS A 207 22.21 13.38 -20.19
C LYS A 207 22.83 13.75 -18.85
N MET A 208 23.31 12.76 -18.08
CA MET A 208 23.81 12.99 -16.72
C MET A 208 25.30 12.73 -16.59
N ASN A 209 25.78 11.59 -17.06
CA ASN A 209 27.15 11.13 -16.85
C ASN A 209 27.50 9.96 -17.75
N VAL A 210 28.81 9.71 -17.95
CA VAL A 210 29.33 8.51 -18.63
C VAL A 210 30.51 7.95 -17.84
N TYR A 211 30.42 6.69 -17.46
CA TYR A 211 31.44 5.92 -16.77
C TYR A 211 32.18 5.05 -17.78
N THR A 212 33.50 5.10 -17.77
CA THR A 212 34.39 4.33 -18.66
C THR A 212 35.61 3.83 -17.88
N SER A 213 36.41 2.98 -18.51
CA SER A 213 37.72 2.56 -17.96
C SER A 213 38.78 3.67 -18.03
N LYS A 214 38.51 4.79 -18.72
CA LYS A 214 39.46 5.90 -18.94
C LYS A 214 40.77 5.46 -19.59
N GLY A 215 40.74 4.49 -20.48
CA GLY A 215 41.92 3.93 -21.14
C GLY A 215 42.81 3.05 -20.24
N LYS A 216 42.32 2.71 -19.03
CA LYS A 216 42.97 1.75 -18.12
C LYS A 216 42.35 0.38 -18.32
N ASN A 217 42.98 -0.67 -17.76
CA ASN A 217 42.39 -2.01 -17.77
C ASN A 217 41.03 -2.02 -17.05
N SER A 218 40.91 -1.29 -15.95
CA SER A 218 39.64 -1.03 -15.26
C SER A 218 39.68 0.23 -14.43
N THR A 219 38.52 0.85 -14.23
CA THR A 219 38.35 2.00 -13.32
C THR A 219 37.24 1.71 -12.35
N LYS A 220 37.50 2.01 -11.07
CA LYS A 220 36.57 1.81 -9.96
C LYS A 220 36.07 3.16 -9.46
N TYR A 221 34.76 3.28 -9.30
CA TYR A 221 34.06 4.44 -8.75
C TYR A 221 33.33 4.00 -7.51
N ILE A 222 33.46 4.71 -6.38
CA ILE A 222 32.82 4.35 -5.10
C ILE A 222 32.03 5.55 -4.58
N TYR A 223 30.74 5.33 -4.34
CA TYR A 223 29.82 6.34 -3.81
C TYR A 223 29.25 5.93 -2.47
N MET A 224 29.21 6.87 -1.52
CA MET A 224 28.62 6.65 -0.20
C MET A 224 27.24 7.26 -0.13
N LEU A 225 26.21 6.42 -0.13
CA LEU A 225 24.80 6.85 -0.07
C LEU A 225 24.31 7.11 1.36
N GLY A 226 25.02 6.60 2.39
CA GLY A 226 24.68 6.89 3.78
C GLY A 226 23.49 6.09 4.32
N ASN A 227 23.42 4.81 4.03
CA ASN A 227 22.35 3.91 4.49
C ASN A 227 20.93 4.31 4.04
N LYS A 228 20.80 4.84 2.82
CA LYS A 228 19.51 5.16 2.23
C LYS A 228 18.63 3.91 2.09
N LYS A 229 17.34 4.06 2.27
CA LYS A 229 16.35 2.99 2.17
C LYS A 229 15.52 3.15 0.89
N ASP A 230 14.99 2.02 0.41
CA ASP A 230 14.08 1.98 -0.75
C ASP A 230 14.64 2.77 -1.96
N VAL A 231 15.91 2.47 -2.32
CA VAL A 231 16.64 3.13 -3.40
C VAL A 231 16.54 2.29 -4.67
N THR A 232 16.31 2.94 -5.81
CA THR A 232 16.43 2.28 -7.12
C THR A 232 17.55 2.97 -7.90
N LEU A 233 18.53 2.20 -8.36
CA LEU A 233 19.60 2.66 -9.26
C LEU A 233 19.14 2.46 -10.70
N TYR A 234 19.31 3.49 -11.50
CA TYR A 234 19.01 3.52 -12.93
C TYR A 234 20.29 3.75 -13.70
N SER A 235 20.46 3.09 -14.83
CA SER A 235 21.55 3.32 -15.76
C SER A 235 21.32 2.61 -17.08
N TYR A 236 22.15 2.89 -18.07
CA TYR A 236 22.24 2.17 -19.32
C TYR A 236 23.64 1.64 -19.52
N PHE A 237 23.75 0.45 -20.08
CA PHE A 237 25.01 -0.20 -20.39
C PHE A 237 25.11 -0.53 -21.87
N GLY A 238 26.32 -0.49 -22.42
CA GLY A 238 26.60 -0.94 -23.79
C GLY A 238 28.04 -0.62 -24.22
N PHE A 239 28.31 -0.93 -25.49
CA PHE A 239 29.57 -0.66 -26.18
C PHE A 239 29.29 0.25 -27.35
N SER A 240 30.22 1.17 -27.64
CA SER A 240 30.13 1.98 -28.83
C SER A 240 30.42 1.09 -30.07
N ASP A 241 29.68 1.33 -31.17
CA ASP A 241 29.85 0.58 -32.41
C ASP A 241 31.27 0.71 -33.02
N ASN A 242 31.99 1.75 -32.63
CA ASN A 242 33.38 2.01 -33.10
C ASN A 242 34.41 1.30 -32.22
N ASP A 243 34.02 0.69 -31.11
CA ASP A 243 34.91 0.02 -30.15
C ASP A 243 34.80 -1.50 -30.28
N ASP A 244 35.81 -2.27 -29.85
CA ASP A 244 35.61 -3.68 -29.64
C ASP A 244 34.70 -3.92 -28.42
N HIS A 245 33.91 -4.97 -28.41
CA HIS A 245 32.97 -5.29 -27.35
C HIS A 245 33.65 -6.03 -26.19
N LYS A 246 34.92 -5.68 -25.87
CA LYS A 246 35.68 -6.26 -24.77
C LYS A 246 35.60 -5.40 -23.54
N GLY A 247 35.24 -6.01 -22.45
CA GLY A 247 35.11 -5.36 -21.15
C GLY A 247 33.80 -5.67 -20.46
N GLU A 248 33.66 -5.16 -19.27
CA GLU A 248 32.49 -5.42 -18.44
C GLU A 248 32.20 -4.24 -17.52
N VAL A 249 30.97 -4.21 -17.02
CA VAL A 249 30.53 -3.35 -15.91
C VAL A 249 30.07 -4.24 -14.78
N THR A 250 30.62 -4.03 -13.60
CA THR A 250 30.18 -4.70 -12.37
C THR A 250 29.65 -3.66 -11.39
N ILE A 251 28.44 -3.86 -10.89
CA ILE A 251 27.78 -3.04 -9.86
C ILE A 251 27.76 -3.83 -8.55
N ILE A 252 28.35 -3.26 -7.51
CA ILE A 252 28.48 -3.86 -6.19
C ILE A 252 27.80 -2.93 -5.18
N ALA A 253 26.89 -3.46 -4.37
CA ALA A 253 26.28 -2.73 -3.26
C ALA A 253 26.67 -3.41 -1.94
N ASP A 254 27.26 -2.62 -1.02
CA ASP A 254 27.71 -3.04 0.31
C ASP A 254 28.57 -4.31 0.31
N GLY A 255 29.44 -4.45 -0.73
CA GLY A 255 30.35 -5.57 -0.90
C GLY A 255 29.78 -6.77 -1.68
N ASN A 256 28.50 -6.79 -2.00
CA ASN A 256 27.85 -7.85 -2.77
C ASN A 256 27.66 -7.43 -4.22
N VAL A 257 28.04 -8.28 -5.16
CA VAL A 257 27.76 -8.08 -6.58
C VAL A 257 26.25 -8.13 -6.82
N ARG A 258 25.71 -7.07 -7.42
CA ARG A 258 24.28 -6.96 -7.75
C ARG A 258 24.01 -7.18 -9.23
N ALA A 259 24.95 -6.77 -10.06
CA ALA A 259 24.83 -6.91 -11.50
C ALA A 259 26.21 -6.97 -12.15
N GLN A 260 26.34 -7.74 -13.22
CA GLN A 260 27.54 -7.84 -14.05
C GLN A 260 27.10 -7.97 -15.51
N TYR A 261 27.67 -7.14 -16.38
CA TYR A 261 27.32 -7.05 -17.79
C TYR A 261 28.60 -6.99 -18.62
N ASP A 262 28.70 -7.84 -19.62
CA ASP A 262 29.84 -7.95 -20.53
C ASP A 262 29.37 -7.94 -22.01
N GLY A 263 30.34 -7.77 -22.93
CA GLY A 263 30.07 -7.70 -24.36
C GLY A 263 29.79 -9.04 -25.04
N GLU A 264 30.05 -10.17 -24.38
CA GLU A 264 29.75 -11.50 -24.94
C GLU A 264 28.25 -11.79 -24.85
N ASN A 265 27.66 -11.40 -23.72
CA ASN A 265 26.24 -11.62 -23.42
C ASN A 265 25.33 -10.49 -23.91
N PHE A 266 25.83 -9.24 -23.96
CA PHE A 266 25.01 -8.06 -24.25
C PHE A 266 25.59 -7.23 -25.40
N LYS A 267 25.02 -7.39 -26.60
CA LYS A 267 25.46 -6.69 -27.82
C LYS A 267 24.69 -5.41 -28.14
N THR A 268 23.64 -5.13 -27.40
CA THR A 268 22.77 -3.95 -27.57
C THR A 268 22.73 -3.14 -26.29
N GLU A 269 22.14 -1.94 -26.35
CA GLU A 269 21.85 -1.15 -25.16
C GLU A 269 21.02 -1.96 -24.15
N VAL A 270 21.43 -1.96 -22.89
CA VAL A 270 20.73 -2.60 -21.77
C VAL A 270 20.31 -1.56 -20.77
N THR A 271 19.02 -1.50 -20.44
CA THR A 271 18.51 -0.66 -19.34
C THR A 271 18.66 -1.43 -18.03
N LEU A 272 19.26 -0.79 -17.05
CA LEU A 272 19.46 -1.33 -15.71
C LEU A 272 18.57 -0.62 -14.72
N ILE A 273 17.79 -1.41 -13.99
CA ILE A 273 16.94 -0.94 -12.88
C ILE A 273 17.20 -1.88 -11.71
N ILE A 274 17.94 -1.41 -10.72
CA ILE A 274 18.39 -2.25 -9.60
C ILE A 274 17.81 -1.70 -8.29
N PRO A 275 16.79 -2.35 -7.69
CA PRO A 275 16.22 -1.93 -6.43
C PRO A 275 17.07 -2.39 -5.24
N PHE A 276 17.12 -1.56 -4.19
CA PHE A 276 17.75 -1.83 -2.91
C PHE A 276 16.80 -1.46 -1.78
N GLU A 277 16.52 -2.39 -0.88
CA GLU A 277 15.79 -2.07 0.36
C GLU A 277 16.60 -1.12 1.24
N LYS A 278 17.91 -1.32 1.28
CA LYS A 278 18.88 -0.47 1.98
C LYS A 278 20.21 -0.53 1.28
N VAL A 279 20.86 0.61 1.12
CA VAL A 279 22.21 0.69 0.54
C VAL A 279 23.02 1.82 1.19
N ASN A 280 24.25 1.49 1.59
CA ASN A 280 25.19 2.45 2.14
C ASN A 280 26.25 2.85 1.10
N LYS A 281 26.76 1.87 0.34
CA LYS A 281 27.86 2.07 -0.60
C LYS A 281 27.57 1.40 -1.93
N ILE A 282 27.70 2.17 -3.02
CA ILE A 282 27.69 1.62 -4.38
C ILE A 282 29.09 1.71 -4.96
N THR A 283 29.54 0.62 -5.55
CA THR A 283 30.80 0.53 -6.30
C THR A 283 30.47 0.14 -7.72
N ILE A 284 30.96 0.92 -8.69
CA ILE A 284 30.89 0.64 -10.11
C ILE A 284 32.31 0.35 -10.58
N ILE A 285 32.52 -0.77 -11.23
CA ILE A 285 33.78 -1.14 -11.87
C ILE A 285 33.51 -1.23 -13.37
N VAL A 286 34.29 -0.47 -14.15
CA VAL A 286 34.19 -0.48 -15.62
C VAL A 286 35.53 -0.91 -16.18
N SER A 287 35.55 -1.94 -17.03
CA SER A 287 36.75 -2.44 -17.69
C SER A 287 36.62 -2.39 -19.21
N GLY A 288 37.76 -2.40 -19.91
CA GLY A 288 37.82 -2.40 -21.37
C GLY A 288 37.09 -1.20 -22.01
N ASN A 289 36.33 -1.46 -23.07
CA ASN A 289 35.56 -0.46 -23.80
C ASN A 289 34.09 -0.38 -23.37
N ALA A 290 33.73 -1.04 -22.26
CA ALA A 290 32.40 -0.95 -21.69
C ALA A 290 32.07 0.49 -21.27
N LYS A 291 30.81 0.88 -21.47
CA LYS A 291 30.28 2.17 -21.07
C LYS A 291 29.03 1.97 -20.21
N LEU A 292 28.92 2.77 -19.14
CA LEU A 292 27.72 2.90 -18.35
C LEU A 292 27.34 4.38 -18.34
N TRP A 293 26.09 4.72 -18.65
CA TRP A 293 25.69 6.13 -18.75
C TRP A 293 24.36 6.38 -18.10
N ASP A 294 24.08 7.66 -17.86
CA ASP A 294 22.90 8.15 -17.17
C ASP A 294 22.66 7.43 -15.85
N VAL A 295 23.74 7.25 -15.10
CA VAL A 295 23.69 6.59 -13.80
C VAL A 295 23.13 7.54 -12.77
N GLY A 296 21.96 7.22 -12.29
CA GLY A 296 21.26 7.97 -11.26
C GLY A 296 20.52 7.05 -10.32
N PHE A 297 19.98 7.60 -9.26
CA PHE A 297 19.16 6.86 -8.31
C PHE A 297 17.95 7.69 -7.87
N SER A 298 16.88 7.01 -7.53
CA SER A 298 15.72 7.56 -6.85
C SER A 298 15.55 6.91 -5.47
N GLU A 299 14.80 7.57 -4.61
CA GLU A 299 14.43 7.08 -3.30
C GLU A 299 12.91 7.12 -3.16
N MET A 300 12.34 6.09 -2.54
CA MET A 300 10.93 6.14 -2.14
C MET A 300 10.81 6.90 -0.84
N LYS A 301 10.22 8.09 -0.88
CA LYS A 301 10.08 9.02 0.26
C LYS A 301 8.63 9.35 0.54
N HIS A 302 8.34 9.61 1.80
CA HIS A 302 7.09 10.27 2.16
C HIS A 302 7.16 11.75 1.77
N TRP A 303 6.00 12.38 1.60
CA TRP A 303 5.91 13.79 1.19
C TRP A 303 6.52 14.79 2.21
N TRP A 304 6.75 14.36 3.45
CA TRP A 304 7.36 15.17 4.51
C TRP A 304 8.88 14.92 4.69
N GLU A 305 9.50 14.01 3.96
CA GLU A 305 10.95 13.74 3.91
C GLU A 305 11.61 14.50 2.76
#